data_136bc859812c5d724512a0eff4201feb
#
_entry.id   136bc859812c5d724512a0eff4201feb
#
_cell.length_a   1.000
_cell.length_b   1.000
_cell.length_c   1.000
_cell.angle_alpha   90.00
_cell.angle_beta   90.00
_cell.angle_gamma   90.00
#
_symmetry.space_group_name_H-M   'P 1'
#
loop_
_entity.id
_entity.type
_entity.pdbx_description
1 polymer ?
#
loop_
_entity_poly.entity_id
_entity_poly.type
_entity_poly.pdbx_seq_one_letter_code
_entity_poly.pdbx_strand_id
1 'polypeptide(L)'
;MKKLLSTLIACVALISVSTAQDPNFSQFFASPMTLNPALTGKFDGVYRFAANYRNQWPTISNAYTTMTASFDMAILKDRIPENDQFGIGFMGYSDKAGDGALNSTYFGASLSYHKSLDENGFHSIGAGFQGTYMNKRLNTSKLTFGDQLTPFGFTGVTQESFASSQVNLNYFDVNAGLIYTGTTNGYNNFYLGASMYHLNRPKESFNRGDYVLNMRTTIQGGAKIPVGSYNSFHFAANHSMQAKAKNTMVGGAFCLNVNNDEENPTNFYLGSWYRFQDALIPYMGLEFGEWHFGASYDVNTSSLKAASNSRGGVEISLIYIKKPVDPGAKKLNCPKF
;
A
#
# COMPACT_ATOMS: atom_id res chain seq x y z
N MET A 1 24.23 -8.18 -44.52
CA MET A 1 24.73 -8.70 -43.25
C MET A 1 24.70 -7.67 -42.09
N LYS A 2 25.28 -6.47 -42.23
CA LYS A 2 25.24 -5.46 -41.13
C LYS A 2 23.85 -5.09 -40.65
N LYS A 3 22.87 -4.94 -41.54
CA LYS A 3 21.47 -4.62 -41.17
C LYS A 3 20.75 -5.80 -40.45
N LEU A 4 21.04 -7.03 -40.84
CA LEU A 4 20.51 -8.22 -40.12
C LEU A 4 21.10 -8.36 -38.71
N LEU A 5 22.39 -8.06 -38.55
CA LEU A 5 23.07 -8.10 -37.26
C LEU A 5 22.56 -7.00 -36.34
N SER A 6 22.32 -5.78 -36.84
CA SER A 6 21.73 -4.69 -36.05
C SER A 6 20.27 -4.95 -35.65
N THR A 7 19.49 -5.61 -36.50
CA THR A 7 18.11 -6.03 -36.16
C THR A 7 18.12 -7.16 -35.12
N LEU A 8 19.03 -8.10 -35.22
CA LEU A 8 19.19 -9.18 -34.22
C LEU A 8 19.63 -8.63 -32.85
N ILE A 9 20.56 -7.67 -32.83
CA ILE A 9 21.01 -6.99 -31.60
C ILE A 9 19.86 -6.15 -31.00
N ALA A 10 19.05 -5.49 -31.81
CA ALA A 10 17.86 -4.76 -31.35
C ALA A 10 16.79 -5.69 -30.78
N CYS A 11 16.57 -6.87 -31.35
CA CYS A 11 15.63 -7.86 -30.82
C CYS A 11 16.13 -8.50 -29.50
N VAL A 12 17.43 -8.72 -29.35
CA VAL A 12 18.00 -9.25 -28.08
C VAL A 12 17.99 -8.20 -26.98
N ALA A 13 18.10 -6.91 -27.30
CA ALA A 13 18.01 -5.83 -26.32
C ALA A 13 16.60 -5.60 -25.74
N LEU A 14 15.55 -6.19 -26.36
CA LEU A 14 14.15 -6.07 -25.92
C LEU A 14 13.71 -7.19 -24.98
N ILE A 15 14.58 -8.10 -24.55
CA ILE A 15 14.27 -9.03 -23.47
C ILE A 15 14.36 -8.28 -22.14
N SER A 16 13.40 -7.39 -21.93
CA SER A 16 13.15 -6.82 -20.61
C SER A 16 12.61 -7.96 -19.74
N VAL A 17 13.39 -8.42 -18.78
CA VAL A 17 12.90 -9.30 -17.72
C VAL A 17 11.89 -8.48 -16.91
N SER A 18 10.60 -8.60 -17.27
CA SER A 18 9.53 -7.99 -16.51
C SER A 18 9.48 -8.68 -15.15
N THR A 19 9.85 -7.96 -14.10
CA THR A 19 9.69 -8.43 -12.72
C THR A 19 8.35 -7.96 -12.21
N ALA A 20 7.45 -8.89 -11.86
CA ALA A 20 6.19 -8.57 -11.23
C ALA A 20 6.44 -7.92 -9.86
N GLN A 21 5.73 -6.83 -9.58
CA GLN A 21 5.74 -6.12 -8.31
C GLN A 21 4.35 -6.23 -7.67
N ASP A 22 4.33 -6.18 -6.34
CA ASP A 22 3.09 -5.99 -5.62
C ASP A 22 2.52 -4.60 -5.92
N PRO A 23 1.19 -4.46 -5.97
CA PRO A 23 0.56 -3.16 -6.07
C PRO A 23 0.93 -2.23 -4.93
N ASN A 24 1.19 -0.97 -5.27
CA ASN A 24 1.54 0.08 -4.33
C ASN A 24 0.48 1.17 -4.31
N PHE A 25 0.19 1.70 -3.12
CA PHE A 25 -0.72 2.83 -2.94
C PHE A 25 0.05 4.15 -2.88
N SER A 26 -0.52 5.19 -3.44
CA SER A 26 -0.04 6.57 -3.30
C SER A 26 -0.34 7.09 -1.90
N GLN A 27 -1.51 6.72 -1.35
CA GLN A 27 -1.90 6.95 0.03
C GLN A 27 -1.54 5.74 0.90
N PHE A 28 -0.24 5.39 0.97
CA PHE A 28 0.25 4.21 1.69
C PHE A 28 -0.16 4.19 3.17
N PHE A 29 -0.34 5.36 3.79
CA PHE A 29 -0.81 5.53 5.15
C PHE A 29 -2.29 5.11 5.35
N ALA A 30 -3.08 5.11 4.29
CA ALA A 30 -4.49 4.68 4.33
C ALA A 30 -4.67 3.16 4.21
N SER A 31 -3.59 2.41 3.96
CA SER A 31 -3.60 0.95 3.94
C SER A 31 -2.48 0.38 4.83
N PRO A 32 -2.55 0.55 6.16
CA PRO A 32 -1.44 0.31 7.06
C PRO A 32 -0.95 -1.14 7.05
N MET A 33 -1.84 -2.13 6.96
CA MET A 33 -1.46 -3.54 6.96
C MET A 33 -0.88 -4.04 5.63
N THR A 34 -0.95 -3.25 4.54
CA THR A 34 -0.18 -3.53 3.30
C THR A 34 1.20 -2.90 3.32
N LEU A 35 1.41 -1.94 4.23
CA LEU A 35 2.67 -1.24 4.40
C LEU A 35 3.57 -1.94 5.42
N ASN A 36 3.03 -2.23 6.62
CA ASN A 36 3.78 -2.87 7.69
C ASN A 36 2.84 -3.58 8.68
N PRO A 37 2.97 -4.89 8.91
CA PRO A 37 2.17 -5.62 9.88
C PRO A 37 2.25 -5.06 11.32
N ALA A 38 3.35 -4.42 11.68
CA ALA A 38 3.51 -3.76 12.99
C ALA A 38 2.60 -2.53 13.18
N LEU A 39 1.93 -2.04 12.14
CA LEU A 39 0.93 -0.96 12.26
C LEU A 39 -0.46 -1.46 12.69
N THR A 40 -0.65 -2.77 12.81
CA THR A 40 -1.91 -3.37 13.28
C THR A 40 -2.22 -2.93 14.69
N GLY A 41 -3.42 -2.39 14.90
CA GLY A 41 -3.85 -1.87 16.20
C GLY A 41 -3.13 -0.59 16.65
N LYS A 42 -2.15 -0.07 15.91
CA LYS A 42 -1.36 1.12 16.27
C LYS A 42 -2.01 2.39 15.73
N PHE A 43 -3.02 2.87 16.44
CA PHE A 43 -3.73 4.14 16.15
C PHE A 43 -4.36 4.65 17.44
N ASP A 44 -4.73 5.92 17.46
CA ASP A 44 -5.39 6.57 18.59
C ASP A 44 -6.91 6.34 18.53
N GLY A 45 -7.39 5.27 19.14
CA GLY A 45 -8.80 4.88 19.12
C GLY A 45 -9.06 3.49 19.69
N VAL A 46 -10.31 3.04 19.57
CA VAL A 46 -10.77 1.73 20.01
C VAL A 46 -10.61 0.69 18.91
N TYR A 47 -11.11 1.00 17.72
CA TYR A 47 -10.92 0.20 16.52
C TYR A 47 -10.86 1.11 15.29
N ARG A 48 -10.20 0.60 14.25
CA ARG A 48 -10.06 1.27 12.96
C ARG A 48 -10.62 0.39 11.85
N PHE A 49 -11.37 1.01 10.96
CA PHE A 49 -11.69 0.50 9.64
C PHE A 49 -11.00 1.37 8.61
N ALA A 50 -10.31 0.78 7.64
CA ALA A 50 -9.68 1.52 6.56
C ALA A 50 -9.98 0.85 5.22
N ALA A 51 -10.32 1.65 4.22
CA ALA A 51 -10.56 1.21 2.85
C ALA A 51 -9.82 2.12 1.88
N ASN A 52 -9.28 1.54 0.82
CA ASN A 52 -8.58 2.26 -0.23
C ASN A 52 -8.95 1.69 -1.59
N TYR A 53 -9.20 2.58 -2.55
CA TYR A 53 -9.46 2.25 -3.94
C TYR A 53 -8.49 3.03 -4.82
N ARG A 54 -7.78 2.33 -5.71
CA ARG A 54 -6.86 2.89 -6.67
C ARG A 54 -7.18 2.41 -8.08
N ASN A 55 -7.28 3.34 -9.02
CA ASN A 55 -7.33 3.05 -10.45
C ASN A 55 -6.11 3.67 -11.11
N GLN A 56 -5.17 2.82 -11.54
CA GLN A 56 -3.90 3.24 -12.12
C GLN A 56 -3.92 3.05 -13.63
N TRP A 57 -3.50 4.09 -14.35
CA TRP A 57 -3.42 4.18 -15.82
C TRP A 57 -4.76 3.89 -16.51
N PRO A 58 -5.84 4.57 -16.13
CA PRO A 58 -7.18 4.30 -16.67
C PRO A 58 -7.29 4.55 -18.19
N THR A 59 -6.34 5.30 -18.76
CA THR A 59 -6.28 5.56 -20.20
C THR A 59 -5.50 4.51 -20.99
N ILE A 60 -4.87 3.55 -20.31
CA ILE A 60 -4.11 2.46 -20.90
C ILE A 60 -4.87 1.14 -20.59
N SER A 61 -5.97 0.87 -21.31
CA SER A 61 -6.74 -0.39 -21.23
C SER A 61 -7.19 -0.78 -19.82
N ASN A 62 -7.65 0.17 -18.99
CA ASN A 62 -8.03 -0.08 -17.57
C ASN A 62 -6.98 -0.92 -16.84
N ALA A 63 -5.71 -0.49 -16.90
CA ALA A 63 -4.57 -1.35 -16.63
C ALA A 63 -4.61 -1.99 -15.25
N TYR A 64 -4.88 -1.22 -14.20
CA TYR A 64 -4.89 -1.76 -12.83
C TYR A 64 -5.97 -1.13 -11.98
N THR A 65 -6.74 -1.98 -11.30
CA THR A 65 -7.70 -1.55 -10.27
C THR A 65 -7.42 -2.32 -8.99
N THR A 66 -7.05 -1.60 -7.93
CA THR A 66 -6.67 -2.17 -6.65
C THR A 66 -7.59 -1.67 -5.55
N MET A 67 -8.06 -2.55 -4.70
CA MET A 67 -8.94 -2.24 -3.57
C MET A 67 -8.42 -2.94 -2.33
N THR A 68 -8.43 -2.25 -1.18
CA THR A 68 -8.21 -2.85 0.13
C THR A 68 -9.31 -2.45 1.09
N ALA A 69 -9.60 -3.35 2.02
CA ALA A 69 -10.39 -3.05 3.20
C ALA A 69 -9.77 -3.76 4.40
N SER A 70 -9.64 -3.07 5.52
CA SER A 70 -9.04 -3.62 6.73
C SER A 70 -9.80 -3.18 7.96
N PHE A 71 -9.75 -4.04 8.98
CA PHE A 71 -10.27 -3.78 10.32
C PHE A 71 -9.21 -4.19 11.32
N ASP A 72 -8.89 -3.31 12.27
CA ASP A 72 -7.95 -3.62 13.32
C ASP A 72 -8.29 -2.91 14.63
N MET A 73 -7.83 -3.48 15.73
CA MET A 73 -8.07 -2.98 17.07
C MET A 73 -6.97 -3.38 18.05
N ALA A 74 -6.80 -2.60 19.11
CA ALA A 74 -5.98 -2.97 20.24
C ALA A 74 -6.81 -3.82 21.23
N ILE A 75 -6.26 -4.93 21.67
CA ILE A 75 -6.89 -5.85 22.62
C ILE A 75 -6.01 -6.06 23.86
N LEU A 76 -6.54 -6.74 24.87
CA LEU A 76 -5.82 -7.11 26.11
C LEU A 76 -5.33 -5.90 26.95
N LYS A 77 -5.91 -4.71 26.80
CA LYS A 77 -5.47 -3.48 27.48
C LYS A 77 -5.32 -3.63 29.00
N ASP A 78 -6.18 -4.42 29.63
CA ASP A 78 -6.18 -4.65 31.10
C ASP A 78 -5.32 -5.86 31.53
N ARG A 79 -4.67 -6.54 30.57
CA ARG A 79 -3.89 -7.77 30.83
C ARG A 79 -2.40 -7.66 30.48
N ILE A 80 -1.98 -6.54 29.92
CA ILE A 80 -0.61 -6.23 29.55
C ILE A 80 -0.19 -4.94 30.28
N PRO A 81 1.12 -4.63 30.40
CA PRO A 81 1.58 -3.38 30.99
C PRO A 81 0.86 -2.16 30.39
N GLU A 82 0.58 -1.15 31.23
CA GLU A 82 -0.30 -0.02 30.91
C GLU A 82 0.03 0.71 29.58
N ASN A 83 1.31 0.83 29.26
CA ASN A 83 1.76 1.53 28.06
C ASN A 83 2.08 0.58 26.89
N ASP A 84 1.96 -0.72 27.11
CA ASP A 84 2.12 -1.71 26.05
C ASP A 84 0.81 -1.82 25.22
N GLN A 85 0.91 -2.32 24.00
CA GLN A 85 -0.25 -2.49 23.15
C GLN A 85 -0.16 -3.80 22.36
N PHE A 86 -1.23 -4.58 22.38
CA PHE A 86 -1.38 -5.77 21.56
C PHE A 86 -2.47 -5.52 20.51
N GLY A 87 -2.13 -5.65 19.23
CA GLY A 87 -3.03 -5.41 18.11
C GLY A 87 -3.43 -6.69 17.39
N ILE A 88 -4.67 -6.74 16.95
CA ILE A 88 -5.19 -7.75 16.03
C ILE A 88 -5.87 -7.06 14.86
N GLY A 89 -5.74 -7.61 13.66
CA GLY A 89 -6.38 -7.06 12.47
C GLY A 89 -6.62 -8.08 11.38
N PHE A 90 -7.56 -7.73 10.50
CA PHE A 90 -7.94 -8.49 9.33
C PHE A 90 -7.95 -7.59 8.11
N MET A 91 -7.57 -8.12 6.97
CA MET A 91 -7.50 -7.36 5.72
C MET A 91 -7.97 -8.20 4.54
N GLY A 92 -8.76 -7.59 3.69
CA GLY A 92 -9.08 -8.07 2.34
C GLY A 92 -8.42 -7.17 1.29
N TYR A 93 -8.00 -7.78 0.20
CA TYR A 93 -7.38 -7.09 -0.92
C TYR A 93 -7.83 -7.70 -2.23
N SER A 94 -8.06 -6.88 -3.24
CA SER A 94 -8.38 -7.31 -4.60
C SER A 94 -7.64 -6.44 -5.60
N ASP A 95 -6.93 -7.07 -6.51
CA ASP A 95 -6.22 -6.41 -7.60
C ASP A 95 -6.59 -7.03 -8.93
N LYS A 96 -6.89 -6.18 -9.91
CA LYS A 96 -7.24 -6.57 -11.27
C LYS A 96 -6.26 -5.92 -12.24
N ALA A 97 -5.64 -6.73 -13.08
CA ALA A 97 -4.70 -6.28 -14.09
C ALA A 97 -5.12 -6.75 -15.49
N GLY A 98 -4.70 -6.01 -16.53
CA GLY A 98 -4.92 -6.38 -17.92
C GLY A 98 -6.41 -6.52 -18.27
N ASP A 99 -7.21 -5.49 -18.02
CA ASP A 99 -8.67 -5.51 -18.21
C ASP A 99 -9.38 -6.66 -17.48
N GLY A 100 -8.83 -7.05 -16.33
CA GLY A 100 -9.32 -8.15 -15.50
C GLY A 100 -8.98 -9.55 -16.04
N ALA A 101 -7.97 -9.66 -16.91
CA ALA A 101 -7.43 -10.97 -17.29
C ALA A 101 -6.76 -11.64 -16.09
N LEU A 102 -6.01 -10.88 -15.28
CA LEU A 102 -5.43 -11.36 -14.03
C LEU A 102 -6.16 -10.73 -12.85
N ASN A 103 -6.68 -11.56 -11.95
CA ASN A 103 -7.30 -11.14 -10.70
C ASN A 103 -6.54 -11.78 -9.53
N SER A 104 -6.13 -10.96 -8.58
CA SER A 104 -5.50 -11.38 -7.32
C SER A 104 -6.40 -10.97 -6.17
N THR A 105 -6.75 -11.93 -5.31
CA THR A 105 -7.54 -11.66 -4.11
C THR A 105 -6.84 -12.31 -2.94
N TYR A 106 -6.68 -11.58 -1.84
CA TYR A 106 -6.17 -12.19 -0.63
C TYR A 106 -6.89 -11.72 0.63
N PHE A 107 -6.83 -12.59 1.64
CA PHE A 107 -7.28 -12.32 2.99
C PHE A 107 -6.10 -12.50 3.93
N GLY A 108 -5.89 -11.52 4.80
CA GLY A 108 -4.82 -11.52 5.78
C GLY A 108 -5.35 -11.37 7.19
N ALA A 109 -4.68 -12.05 8.13
CA ALA A 109 -4.82 -11.83 9.56
C ALA A 109 -3.47 -11.37 10.10
N SER A 110 -3.47 -10.38 10.97
CA SER A 110 -2.28 -9.72 11.50
C SER A 110 -2.34 -9.59 13.01
N LEU A 111 -1.19 -9.76 13.66
CA LEU A 111 -0.98 -9.55 15.08
C LEU A 111 0.21 -8.64 15.27
N SER A 112 0.16 -7.76 16.27
CA SER A 112 1.28 -6.90 16.64
C SER A 112 1.41 -6.80 18.16
N TYR A 113 2.64 -6.55 18.61
CA TYR A 113 2.91 -6.19 20.00
C TYR A 113 3.86 -4.99 20.03
N HIS A 114 3.47 -3.97 20.79
CA HIS A 114 4.23 -2.75 21.00
C HIS A 114 4.63 -2.68 22.46
N LYS A 115 5.92 -2.65 22.70
CA LYS A 115 6.53 -2.47 24.02
C LYS A 115 6.84 -1.01 24.24
N SER A 116 6.30 -0.41 25.29
CA SER A 116 6.74 0.90 25.78
C SER A 116 8.17 0.81 26.32
N LEU A 117 8.99 1.79 25.96
CA LEU A 117 10.38 1.90 26.40
C LEU A 117 10.56 2.84 27.59
N ASP A 118 9.53 3.60 27.93
CA ASP A 118 9.50 4.54 29.04
C ASP A 118 8.16 4.49 29.78
N GLU A 119 8.15 5.00 31.01
CA GLU A 119 6.96 5.01 31.87
C GLU A 119 5.86 5.96 31.39
N ASN A 120 6.21 6.95 30.57
CA ASN A 120 5.25 7.91 30.03
C ASN A 120 4.60 7.43 28.73
N GLY A 121 5.11 6.33 28.12
CA GLY A 121 4.66 5.82 26.83
C GLY A 121 5.04 6.72 25.66
N PHE A 122 6.08 7.55 25.80
CA PHE A 122 6.56 8.46 24.77
C PHE A 122 7.30 7.72 23.66
N HIS A 123 7.97 6.62 23.99
CA HIS A 123 8.74 5.82 23.07
C HIS A 123 8.26 4.37 23.09
N SER A 124 8.06 3.78 21.94
CA SER A 124 7.71 2.37 21.84
C SER A 124 8.37 1.69 20.66
N ILE A 125 8.66 0.40 20.80
CA ILE A 125 9.07 -0.49 19.72
C ILE A 125 8.00 -1.54 19.51
N GLY A 126 7.62 -1.80 18.27
CA GLY A 126 6.59 -2.76 17.92
C GLY A 126 7.09 -3.79 16.92
N ALA A 127 6.61 -5.01 17.06
CA ALA A 127 6.76 -6.08 16.09
C ALA A 127 5.39 -6.57 15.64
N GLY A 128 5.25 -6.91 14.36
CA GLY A 128 4.01 -7.43 13.79
C GLY A 128 4.25 -8.61 12.87
N PHE A 129 3.30 -9.53 12.85
CA PHE A 129 3.27 -10.69 11.96
C PHE A 129 1.92 -10.75 11.26
N GLN A 130 1.95 -11.14 10.00
CA GLN A 130 0.75 -11.29 9.18
C GLN A 130 0.83 -12.57 8.37
N GLY A 131 -0.23 -13.36 8.41
CA GLY A 131 -0.45 -14.47 7.50
C GLY A 131 -1.51 -14.09 6.47
N THR A 132 -1.25 -14.36 5.20
CA THR A 132 -2.19 -14.09 4.11
C THR A 132 -2.43 -15.33 3.26
N TYR A 133 -3.69 -15.55 2.90
CA TYR A 133 -4.09 -16.54 1.90
C TYR A 133 -4.37 -15.81 0.58
N MET A 134 -3.68 -16.21 -0.48
CA MET A 134 -3.76 -15.60 -1.80
C MET A 134 -4.46 -16.55 -2.77
N ASN A 135 -5.40 -16.01 -3.55
CA ASN A 135 -5.96 -16.63 -4.74
C ASN A 135 -5.66 -15.74 -5.95
N LYS A 136 -4.91 -16.26 -6.90
CA LYS A 136 -4.70 -15.62 -8.22
C LYS A 136 -5.46 -16.40 -9.29
N ARG A 137 -6.20 -15.68 -10.11
CA ARG A 137 -7.01 -16.23 -11.19
C ARG A 137 -6.65 -15.56 -12.51
N LEU A 138 -6.24 -16.37 -13.47
CA LEU A 138 -5.97 -15.92 -14.83
C LEU A 138 -7.11 -16.36 -15.76
N ASN A 139 -7.77 -15.40 -16.38
CA ASN A 139 -8.75 -15.64 -17.42
C ASN A 139 -8.05 -15.65 -18.78
N THR A 140 -7.80 -16.84 -19.32
CA THR A 140 -7.03 -17.02 -20.55
C THR A 140 -7.81 -16.59 -21.79
N SER A 141 -9.16 -16.54 -21.74
CA SER A 141 -9.99 -16.08 -22.87
C SER A 141 -9.89 -14.57 -23.14
N LYS A 142 -9.33 -13.81 -22.19
CA LYS A 142 -9.05 -12.36 -22.31
C LYS A 142 -7.64 -12.06 -22.81
N LEU A 143 -6.79 -13.08 -22.95
CA LEU A 143 -5.43 -12.92 -23.42
C LEU A 143 -5.39 -12.83 -24.94
N THR A 144 -4.48 -12.01 -25.43
CA THR A 144 -4.14 -11.93 -26.86
C THR A 144 -2.68 -12.31 -27.05
N PHE A 145 -2.40 -13.10 -28.07
CA PHE A 145 -1.07 -13.67 -28.34
C PHE A 145 -0.52 -13.12 -29.65
N GLY A 146 0.80 -13.11 -29.77
CA GLY A 146 1.48 -12.56 -30.94
C GLY A 146 1.13 -13.26 -32.26
N ASP A 147 0.82 -14.55 -32.22
CA ASP A 147 0.39 -15.36 -33.38
C ASP A 147 -1.01 -14.98 -33.92
N GLN A 148 -1.79 -14.26 -33.13
CA GLN A 148 -3.09 -13.73 -33.52
C GLN A 148 -3.00 -12.40 -34.30
N LEU A 149 -1.82 -11.77 -34.33
CA LEU A 149 -1.65 -10.47 -34.98
C LEU A 149 -1.67 -10.60 -36.48
N THR A 150 -2.68 -9.95 -37.11
CA THR A 150 -2.87 -9.84 -38.56
C THR A 150 -2.77 -8.37 -38.96
N PRO A 151 -2.75 -8.05 -40.29
CA PRO A 151 -2.88 -6.66 -40.74
C PRO A 151 -4.14 -5.94 -40.25
N PHE A 152 -5.15 -6.69 -39.80
CA PHE A 152 -6.43 -6.18 -39.27
C PHE A 152 -6.50 -6.20 -37.74
N GLY A 153 -5.38 -6.39 -37.03
CA GLY A 153 -5.29 -6.51 -35.58
C GLY A 153 -5.23 -7.95 -35.11
N PHE A 154 -5.55 -8.19 -33.82
CA PHE A 154 -5.52 -9.52 -33.20
C PHE A 154 -6.75 -10.36 -33.57
N THR A 155 -6.89 -10.69 -34.83
CA THR A 155 -8.04 -11.43 -35.37
C THR A 155 -7.73 -12.87 -35.78
N GLY A 156 -6.45 -13.30 -35.70
CA GLY A 156 -6.01 -14.66 -35.96
C GLY A 156 -6.41 -15.65 -34.84
N VAL A 157 -6.30 -16.94 -35.17
CA VAL A 157 -6.49 -18.01 -34.18
C VAL A 157 -5.15 -18.31 -33.56
N THR A 158 -5.11 -18.33 -32.22
CA THR A 158 -3.88 -18.71 -31.50
C THR A 158 -3.65 -20.22 -31.48
N GLN A 159 -2.39 -20.62 -31.50
CA GLN A 159 -1.95 -22.01 -31.27
C GLN A 159 -1.72 -22.29 -29.78
N GLU A 160 -1.76 -21.25 -28.93
CA GLU A 160 -1.64 -21.40 -27.49
C GLU A 160 -2.85 -22.16 -26.93
N SER A 161 -2.59 -23.19 -26.14
CA SER A 161 -3.63 -24.01 -25.53
C SER A 161 -3.54 -23.99 -24.00
N PHE A 162 -4.66 -23.80 -23.36
CA PHE A 162 -4.78 -23.85 -21.90
C PHE A 162 -5.73 -24.97 -21.50
N ALA A 163 -5.44 -25.65 -20.39
CA ALA A 163 -6.27 -26.73 -19.87
C ALA A 163 -7.70 -26.28 -19.52
N SER A 164 -7.88 -24.97 -19.26
CA SER A 164 -9.19 -24.34 -19.02
C SER A 164 -9.13 -22.86 -19.34
N SER A 165 -10.30 -22.24 -19.55
CA SER A 165 -10.44 -20.78 -19.72
C SER A 165 -10.09 -19.99 -18.44
N GLN A 166 -9.99 -20.66 -17.30
CA GLN A 166 -9.59 -20.05 -16.03
C GLN A 166 -8.55 -20.93 -15.33
N VAL A 167 -7.40 -20.36 -15.05
CA VAL A 167 -6.33 -21.00 -14.28
C VAL A 167 -6.25 -20.34 -12.91
N ASN A 168 -6.31 -21.15 -11.85
CA ASN A 168 -6.28 -20.68 -10.47
C ASN A 168 -4.97 -21.10 -9.80
N LEU A 169 -4.42 -20.19 -9.02
CA LEU A 169 -3.25 -20.42 -8.18
C LEU A 169 -3.57 -19.96 -6.76
N ASN A 170 -3.27 -20.81 -5.78
CA ASN A 170 -3.44 -20.48 -4.37
C ASN A 170 -2.13 -20.71 -3.64
N TYR A 171 -1.83 -19.82 -2.71
CA TYR A 171 -0.71 -19.99 -1.80
C TYR A 171 -0.94 -19.25 -0.49
N PHE A 172 -0.17 -19.67 0.52
CA PHE A 172 -0.10 -18.98 1.81
C PHE A 172 1.19 -18.16 1.85
N ASP A 173 1.09 -16.97 2.42
CA ASP A 173 2.17 -16.00 2.51
C ASP A 173 2.34 -15.52 3.95
N VAL A 174 3.60 -15.26 4.35
CA VAL A 174 3.98 -14.82 5.69
C VAL A 174 4.73 -13.50 5.60
N ASN A 175 4.32 -12.55 6.41
CA ASN A 175 4.87 -11.21 6.44
C ASN A 175 5.23 -10.81 7.87
N ALA A 176 6.24 -9.96 8.03
CA ALA A 176 6.64 -9.43 9.33
C ALA A 176 7.05 -7.97 9.20
N GLY A 177 7.01 -7.27 10.35
CA GLY A 177 7.44 -5.89 10.41
C GLY A 177 7.85 -5.45 11.80
N LEU A 178 8.64 -4.40 11.82
CA LEU A 178 9.08 -3.70 13.03
C LEU A 178 8.76 -2.22 12.87
N ILE A 179 8.49 -1.56 13.98
CA ILE A 179 8.27 -0.12 14.02
C ILE A 179 8.77 0.45 15.35
N TYR A 180 9.40 1.60 15.26
CA TYR A 180 9.67 2.46 16.40
C TYR A 180 8.82 3.72 16.29
N THR A 181 8.17 4.13 17.37
CA THR A 181 7.40 5.37 17.46
C THR A 181 7.87 6.19 18.63
N GLY A 182 7.92 7.50 18.46
CA GLY A 182 8.38 8.40 19.51
C GLY A 182 7.71 9.76 19.48
N THR A 183 7.76 10.45 20.61
CA THR A 183 7.42 11.86 20.77
C THR A 183 8.44 12.52 21.69
N THR A 184 8.72 13.81 21.49
CA THR A 184 9.63 14.55 22.38
C THR A 184 8.89 15.40 23.41
N ASN A 185 7.63 15.70 23.17
CA ASN A 185 6.84 16.63 23.99
C ASN A 185 5.35 16.24 24.12
N GLY A 186 4.96 15.06 23.65
CA GLY A 186 3.58 14.58 23.64
C GLY A 186 2.71 15.14 22.50
N TYR A 187 3.14 16.18 21.80
CA TYR A 187 2.38 16.82 20.70
C TYR A 187 2.91 16.47 19.31
N ASN A 188 4.22 16.42 19.15
CA ASN A 188 4.84 15.88 17.97
C ASN A 188 4.84 14.35 18.01
N ASN A 189 4.91 13.72 16.88
CA ASN A 189 5.23 12.31 16.85
C ASN A 189 6.08 11.99 15.61
N PHE A 190 6.89 10.96 15.71
CA PHE A 190 7.69 10.43 14.62
C PHE A 190 7.73 8.91 14.70
N TYR A 191 7.95 8.30 13.57
CA TYR A 191 8.10 6.86 13.49
C TYR A 191 9.13 6.46 12.44
N LEU A 192 9.71 5.29 12.66
CA LEU A 192 10.57 4.60 11.71
C LEU A 192 10.20 3.13 11.71
N GLY A 193 9.96 2.54 10.55
CA GLY A 193 9.57 1.15 10.44
C GLY A 193 10.26 0.44 9.29
N ALA A 194 10.32 -0.88 9.41
CA ALA A 194 10.76 -1.77 8.35
C ALA A 194 9.80 -2.97 8.28
N SER A 195 9.52 -3.45 7.09
CA SER A 195 8.69 -4.63 6.88
C SER A 195 9.22 -5.50 5.76
N MET A 196 8.92 -6.79 5.86
CA MET A 196 9.27 -7.81 4.87
C MET A 196 8.03 -8.63 4.56
N TYR A 197 7.64 -8.65 3.30
CA TYR A 197 6.57 -9.46 2.75
C TYR A 197 7.14 -10.63 1.97
N HIS A 198 6.37 -11.70 1.84
CA HIS A 198 6.76 -12.93 1.15
C HIS A 198 7.99 -13.61 1.76
N LEU A 199 8.04 -13.68 3.10
CA LEU A 199 9.16 -14.29 3.84
C LEU A 199 9.35 -15.76 3.48
N ASN A 200 8.26 -16.49 3.29
CA ASN A 200 8.25 -17.90 2.89
C ASN A 200 8.46 -18.11 1.39
N ARG A 201 8.57 -17.03 0.60
CA ARG A 201 8.82 -17.04 -0.85
C ARG A 201 7.93 -18.07 -1.57
N PRO A 202 6.60 -17.92 -1.55
CA PRO A 202 5.70 -18.93 -2.11
C PRO A 202 5.95 -19.13 -3.61
N LYS A 203 5.69 -20.35 -4.10
CA LYS A 203 5.73 -20.63 -5.53
C LYS A 203 4.51 -20.01 -6.21
N GLU A 204 4.75 -19.22 -7.23
CA GLU A 204 3.73 -18.55 -8.03
C GLU A 204 3.90 -18.86 -9.51
N SER A 205 3.25 -19.90 -9.99
CA SER A 205 3.34 -20.31 -11.40
C SER A 205 2.02 -20.88 -11.89
N PHE A 206 1.54 -20.39 -13.03
CA PHE A 206 0.35 -20.89 -13.71
C PHE A 206 0.63 -22.10 -14.62
N ASN A 207 1.88 -22.32 -15.01
CA ASN A 207 2.28 -23.33 -16.00
C ASN A 207 3.23 -24.39 -15.45
N ARG A 208 3.23 -24.63 -14.13
CA ARG A 208 4.13 -25.55 -13.41
C ARG A 208 5.62 -25.19 -13.48
N GLY A 209 5.98 -24.00 -13.92
CA GLY A 209 7.34 -23.48 -13.84
C GLY A 209 7.76 -23.19 -12.39
N ASP A 210 9.06 -23.10 -12.15
CA ASP A 210 9.64 -22.83 -10.82
C ASP A 210 9.77 -21.31 -10.55
N TYR A 211 8.68 -20.55 -10.75
CA TYR A 211 8.68 -19.14 -10.36
C TYR A 211 8.38 -19.00 -8.86
N VAL A 212 9.29 -18.36 -8.16
CA VAL A 212 9.19 -18.08 -6.72
C VAL A 212 8.98 -16.57 -6.52
N LEU A 213 7.97 -16.20 -5.75
CA LEU A 213 7.69 -14.79 -5.46
C LEU A 213 8.84 -14.19 -4.63
N ASN A 214 9.38 -13.07 -5.10
CA ASN A 214 10.48 -12.41 -4.43
C ASN A 214 9.99 -11.66 -3.19
N MET A 215 10.80 -11.68 -2.13
CA MET A 215 10.55 -10.86 -0.94
C MET A 215 10.48 -9.39 -1.31
N ARG A 216 9.50 -8.69 -0.72
CA ARG A 216 9.42 -7.24 -0.74
C ARG A 216 9.86 -6.70 0.61
N THR A 217 10.90 -5.87 0.61
CA THR A 217 11.36 -5.13 1.78
C THR A 217 10.92 -3.69 1.68
N THR A 218 10.36 -3.13 2.76
CA THR A 218 9.95 -1.72 2.82
C THR A 218 10.57 -1.08 4.05
N ILE A 219 11.13 0.12 3.88
CA ILE A 219 11.53 1.02 4.96
C ILE A 219 10.64 2.24 4.87
N GLN A 220 10.06 2.64 5.99
CA GLN A 220 9.15 3.77 6.06
C GLN A 220 9.40 4.62 7.28
N GLY A 221 9.12 5.91 7.17
CA GLY A 221 9.20 6.82 8.30
C GLY A 221 8.36 8.06 8.06
N GLY A 222 8.04 8.76 9.13
CA GLY A 222 7.28 9.99 9.07
C GLY A 222 7.29 10.73 10.39
N ALA A 223 6.77 11.95 10.34
CA ALA A 223 6.65 12.82 11.50
C ALA A 223 5.43 13.72 11.39
N LYS A 224 4.81 14.02 12.54
CA LYS A 224 3.84 15.08 12.72
C LYS A 224 4.50 16.19 13.53
N ILE A 225 4.51 17.40 13.01
CA ILE A 225 5.07 18.59 13.65
C ILE A 225 3.94 19.58 13.89
N PRO A 226 3.61 19.94 15.16
CA PRO A 226 2.62 20.96 15.45
C PRO A 226 3.04 22.31 14.88
N VAL A 227 2.07 23.07 14.37
CA VAL A 227 2.22 24.44 13.86
C VAL A 227 1.15 25.32 14.50
N GLY A 228 1.55 26.14 15.45
CA GLY A 228 0.60 26.84 16.31
C GLY A 228 -0.16 25.91 17.24
N SER A 229 -1.37 26.31 17.66
CA SER A 229 -2.16 25.57 18.65
C SER A 229 -2.93 24.38 18.07
N TYR A 230 -3.38 24.47 16.82
CA TYR A 230 -4.33 23.48 16.28
C TYR A 230 -3.87 22.84 14.97
N ASN A 231 -2.93 23.47 14.28
CA ASN A 231 -2.46 22.99 12.96
C ASN A 231 -1.25 22.05 13.11
N SER A 232 -0.96 21.32 12.05
CA SER A 232 0.24 20.47 12.02
C SER A 232 0.74 20.25 10.60
N PHE A 233 2.03 19.99 10.50
CA PHE A 233 2.65 19.53 9.26
C PHE A 233 3.00 18.06 9.38
N HIS A 234 2.64 17.26 8.37
CA HIS A 234 2.88 15.83 8.32
C HIS A 234 3.86 15.51 7.20
N PHE A 235 4.90 14.77 7.52
CA PHE A 235 5.87 14.24 6.57
C PHE A 235 5.82 12.73 6.55
N ALA A 236 6.00 12.14 5.38
CA ALA A 236 6.19 10.71 5.29
C ALA A 236 7.07 10.33 4.10
N ALA A 237 7.79 9.25 4.26
CA ALA A 237 8.58 8.62 3.22
C ALA A 237 8.46 7.11 3.31
N ASN A 238 8.45 6.44 2.17
CA ASN A 238 8.64 5.02 2.08
C ASN A 238 9.60 4.65 0.95
N HIS A 239 10.32 3.56 1.15
CA HIS A 239 11.17 2.97 0.14
C HIS A 239 10.96 1.46 0.15
N SER A 240 10.43 0.92 -0.95
CA SER A 240 10.21 -0.51 -1.10
C SER A 240 11.04 -1.08 -2.25
N MET A 241 11.53 -2.31 -2.04
CA MET A 241 12.30 -3.07 -3.01
C MET A 241 11.72 -4.48 -3.13
N GLN A 242 11.47 -4.92 -4.38
CA GLN A 242 11.05 -6.28 -4.68
C GLN A 242 11.76 -6.74 -5.96
N ALA A 243 12.54 -7.80 -5.89
CA ALA A 243 13.44 -8.21 -6.97
C ALA A 243 14.38 -7.05 -7.39
N LYS A 244 14.28 -6.60 -8.65
CA LYS A 244 15.08 -5.48 -9.18
C LYS A 244 14.31 -4.14 -9.13
N ALA A 245 13.05 -4.19 -8.79
CA ALA A 245 12.20 -3.01 -8.78
C ALA A 245 12.31 -2.25 -7.46
N LYS A 246 12.30 -0.92 -7.55
CA LYS A 246 12.35 -0.01 -6.41
C LYS A 246 11.23 1.01 -6.54
N ASN A 247 10.59 1.31 -5.44
CA ASN A 247 9.61 2.38 -5.34
C ASN A 247 9.99 3.26 -4.14
N THR A 248 10.30 4.51 -4.40
CA THR A 248 10.62 5.50 -3.35
C THR A 248 9.63 6.62 -3.45
N MET A 249 8.99 6.94 -2.34
CA MET A 249 8.04 8.03 -2.26
C MET A 249 8.31 8.88 -1.03
N VAL A 250 8.26 10.21 -1.18
CA VAL A 250 8.44 11.18 -0.11
C VAL A 250 7.46 12.32 -0.31
N GLY A 251 6.97 12.86 0.76
CA GLY A 251 6.08 14.02 0.70
C GLY A 251 5.55 14.44 2.05
N GLY A 252 4.55 15.31 2.01
CA GLY A 252 3.89 15.79 3.21
C GLY A 252 2.59 16.50 2.92
N ALA A 253 1.87 16.77 4.00
CA ALA A 253 0.62 17.49 3.98
C ALA A 253 0.53 18.46 5.16
N PHE A 254 -0.01 19.63 4.90
CA PHE A 254 -0.42 20.57 5.94
C PHE A 254 -1.83 20.22 6.39
N CYS A 255 -2.02 20.13 7.70
CA CYS A 255 -3.29 19.91 8.37
C CYS A 255 -3.77 21.24 8.96
N LEU A 256 -4.85 21.75 8.42
CA LEU A 256 -5.56 22.93 8.92
C LEU A 256 -6.76 22.47 9.76
N ASN A 257 -6.75 22.77 11.06
CA ASN A 257 -7.92 22.58 11.90
C ASN A 257 -8.87 23.77 11.70
N VAL A 258 -10.08 23.50 11.18
CA VAL A 258 -11.03 24.55 10.75
C VAL A 258 -11.88 25.07 11.90
N ASN A 259 -12.16 24.23 12.89
CA ASN A 259 -13.04 24.57 14.02
C ASN A 259 -12.32 24.92 15.31
N ASN A 260 -10.97 24.88 15.34
CA ASN A 260 -10.14 25.14 16.51
C ASN A 260 -10.53 24.28 17.74
N ASP A 261 -10.93 23.03 17.48
CA ASP A 261 -11.33 22.05 18.48
C ASP A 261 -10.39 20.84 18.39
N GLU A 262 -9.76 20.48 19.51
CA GLU A 262 -8.86 19.31 19.58
C GLU A 262 -9.61 18.02 19.87
N GLU A 263 -10.77 18.09 20.53
CA GLU A 263 -11.53 16.89 20.90
C GLU A 263 -12.36 16.36 19.73
N ASN A 264 -13.00 17.28 18.99
CA ASN A 264 -13.79 16.96 17.80
C ASN A 264 -13.30 17.77 16.58
N PRO A 265 -12.06 17.51 16.12
CA PRO A 265 -11.46 18.31 15.08
C PRO A 265 -12.18 18.13 13.74
N THR A 266 -12.31 19.24 13.03
CA THR A 266 -12.56 19.26 11.60
C THR A 266 -11.27 19.69 10.93
N ASN A 267 -10.55 18.73 10.35
CA ASN A 267 -9.24 18.96 9.76
C ASN A 267 -9.32 18.86 8.24
N PHE A 268 -8.75 19.85 7.57
CA PHE A 268 -8.51 19.82 6.14
C PHE A 268 -7.03 19.61 5.86
N TYR A 269 -6.71 18.61 5.04
CA TYR A 269 -5.35 18.28 4.65
C TYR A 269 -5.10 18.68 3.20
N LEU A 270 -4.01 19.37 2.96
CA LEU A 270 -3.52 19.67 1.61
C LEU A 270 -2.04 19.33 1.53
N GLY A 271 -1.69 18.52 0.56
CA GLY A 271 -0.32 18.02 0.46
C GLY A 271 0.05 17.51 -0.91
N SER A 272 1.26 16.99 -0.98
CA SER A 272 1.76 16.36 -2.18
C SER A 272 2.85 15.35 -1.83
N TRP A 273 2.86 14.24 -2.56
CA TRP A 273 3.94 13.25 -2.56
C TRP A 273 4.63 13.22 -3.92
N TYR A 274 5.88 12.87 -3.91
CA TYR A 274 6.66 12.62 -5.12
C TYR A 274 7.13 11.15 -5.11
N ARG A 275 6.67 10.40 -6.09
CA ARG A 275 7.17 9.07 -6.39
C ARG A 275 8.31 9.22 -7.38
N PHE A 276 9.53 8.89 -6.93
CA PHE A 276 10.74 9.09 -7.70
C PHE A 276 10.67 8.38 -9.05
N GLN A 277 11.02 9.10 -10.11
CA GLN A 277 11.04 8.65 -11.50
C GLN A 277 9.66 8.20 -12.04
N ASP A 278 8.56 8.52 -11.38
CA ASP A 278 7.23 8.12 -11.82
C ASP A 278 6.21 9.27 -11.80
N ALA A 279 5.85 9.83 -10.65
CA ALA A 279 4.72 10.75 -10.57
C ALA A 279 4.84 11.79 -9.44
N LEU A 280 4.25 12.97 -9.69
CA LEU A 280 3.87 13.94 -8.68
C LEU A 280 2.42 13.64 -8.27
N ILE A 281 2.12 13.67 -6.96
CA ILE A 281 0.87 13.17 -6.39
C ILE A 281 0.26 14.23 -5.47
N PRO A 282 -0.49 15.21 -5.99
CA PRO A 282 -1.31 16.07 -5.15
C PRO A 282 -2.32 15.25 -4.34
N TYR A 283 -2.52 15.67 -3.10
CA TYR A 283 -3.38 15.03 -2.11
C TYR A 283 -4.26 16.06 -1.41
N MET A 284 -5.50 15.70 -1.17
CA MET A 284 -6.41 16.39 -0.27
C MET A 284 -7.09 15.39 0.67
N GLY A 285 -7.33 15.82 1.90
CA GLY A 285 -8.03 15.02 2.91
C GLY A 285 -8.97 15.87 3.75
N LEU A 286 -10.01 15.22 4.25
CA LEU A 286 -10.97 15.80 5.19
C LEU A 286 -11.16 14.84 6.36
N GLU A 287 -10.84 15.29 7.57
CA GLU A 287 -11.15 14.58 8.81
C GLU A 287 -12.31 15.28 9.50
N PHE A 288 -13.38 14.54 9.75
CA PHE A 288 -14.55 15.05 10.44
C PHE A 288 -15.04 14.01 11.45
N GLY A 289 -14.98 14.35 12.73
CA GLY A 289 -15.32 13.45 13.82
C GLY A 289 -14.41 12.20 13.84
N GLU A 290 -14.98 11.05 13.53
CA GLU A 290 -14.31 9.75 13.49
C GLU A 290 -13.91 9.33 12.06
N TRP A 291 -14.26 10.13 11.05
CA TRP A 291 -14.06 9.83 9.64
C TRP A 291 -12.91 10.62 9.04
N HIS A 292 -12.12 9.98 8.23
CA HIS A 292 -11.09 10.61 7.40
C HIS A 292 -11.27 10.17 5.94
N PHE A 293 -11.50 11.11 5.06
CA PHE A 293 -11.60 10.93 3.62
C PHE A 293 -10.33 11.46 2.96
N GLY A 294 -9.76 10.70 2.04
CA GLY A 294 -8.59 11.11 1.28
C GLY A 294 -8.81 10.95 -0.22
N ALA A 295 -8.27 11.87 -1.00
CA ALA A 295 -8.22 11.77 -2.45
C ALA A 295 -6.85 12.20 -2.96
N SER A 296 -6.31 11.46 -3.91
CA SER A 296 -5.05 11.82 -4.58
C SER A 296 -5.11 11.49 -6.07
N TYR A 297 -4.25 12.17 -6.83
CA TYR A 297 -4.14 12.00 -8.27
C TYR A 297 -2.67 11.89 -8.66
N ASP A 298 -2.30 10.80 -9.33
CA ASP A 298 -0.93 10.62 -9.83
C ASP A 298 -0.77 11.35 -11.17
N VAL A 299 0.09 12.34 -11.22
CA VAL A 299 0.50 13.01 -12.45
C VAL A 299 1.81 12.39 -12.91
N ASN A 300 1.78 11.56 -13.94
CA ASN A 300 3.00 10.91 -14.45
C ASN A 300 4.01 11.94 -14.97
N THR A 301 5.23 11.85 -14.46
CA THR A 301 6.40 12.64 -14.87
C THR A 301 7.46 11.79 -15.58
N SER A 302 7.30 10.47 -15.59
CA SER A 302 8.17 9.48 -16.22
C SER A 302 7.98 9.42 -17.75
N SER A 303 8.77 8.57 -18.41
CA SER A 303 8.61 8.27 -19.85
C SER A 303 7.21 7.75 -20.22
N LEU A 304 6.48 7.19 -19.25
CA LEU A 304 5.09 6.76 -19.43
C LEU A 304 4.11 7.93 -19.69
N LYS A 305 4.54 9.18 -19.42
CA LYS A 305 3.77 10.40 -19.70
C LYS A 305 3.19 10.43 -21.12
N ALA A 306 3.95 9.99 -22.10
CA ALA A 306 3.51 9.99 -23.51
C ALA A 306 2.33 9.03 -23.74
N ALA A 307 2.35 7.83 -23.15
CA ALA A 307 1.31 6.82 -23.29
C ALA A 307 0.08 7.10 -22.41
N SER A 308 0.27 7.66 -21.22
CA SER A 308 -0.79 7.95 -20.26
C SER A 308 -1.39 9.34 -20.40
N ASN A 309 -0.86 10.21 -21.28
CA ASN A 309 -1.19 11.64 -21.32
C ASN A 309 -1.08 12.31 -19.93
N SER A 310 -0.04 11.97 -19.18
CA SER A 310 0.19 12.36 -17.78
C SER A 310 -0.86 11.84 -16.77
N ARG A 311 -1.82 10.99 -17.16
CA ARG A 311 -2.88 10.46 -16.30
C ARG A 311 -2.40 9.17 -15.63
N GLY A 312 -1.74 9.31 -14.47
CA GLY A 312 -1.15 8.18 -13.73
C GLY A 312 -2.16 7.37 -12.97
N GLY A 313 -3.10 8.00 -12.28
CA GLY A 313 -4.14 7.29 -11.54
C GLY A 313 -4.89 8.15 -10.54
N VAL A 314 -6.03 7.64 -10.11
CA VAL A 314 -6.86 8.21 -9.04
C VAL A 314 -6.85 7.25 -7.86
N GLU A 315 -6.74 7.80 -6.66
CA GLU A 315 -6.85 7.01 -5.43
C GLU A 315 -7.76 7.72 -4.43
N ILE A 316 -8.67 6.96 -3.82
CA ILE A 316 -9.61 7.42 -2.81
C ILE A 316 -9.47 6.53 -1.59
N SER A 317 -9.42 7.13 -0.41
CA SER A 317 -9.36 6.42 0.85
C SER A 317 -10.45 6.85 1.82
N LEU A 318 -10.84 5.93 2.68
CA LEU A 318 -11.76 6.13 3.78
C LEU A 318 -11.17 5.45 5.02
N ILE A 319 -11.02 6.21 6.10
CA ILE A 319 -10.63 5.68 7.40
C ILE A 319 -11.68 6.09 8.42
N TYR A 320 -12.11 5.13 9.22
CA TYR A 320 -12.97 5.35 10.37
C TYR A 320 -12.23 4.90 11.62
N ILE A 321 -12.10 5.77 12.61
CA ILE A 321 -11.47 5.46 13.89
C ILE A 321 -12.47 5.77 15.00
N LYS A 322 -12.94 4.72 15.68
CA LYS A 322 -13.80 4.87 16.84
C LYS A 322 -13.03 5.47 17.99
N LYS A 323 -13.39 6.66 18.43
CA LYS A 323 -12.80 7.31 19.61
C LYS A 323 -13.29 6.66 20.90
N PRO A 324 -12.47 6.64 21.99
CA PRO A 324 -12.94 6.23 23.31
C PRO A 324 -14.11 7.10 23.78
N VAL A 325 -15.01 6.48 24.54
CA VAL A 325 -16.16 7.20 25.14
C VAL A 325 -15.72 8.12 26.29
N ASP A 326 -14.58 7.78 26.94
CA ASP A 326 -13.99 8.58 27.99
C ASP A 326 -12.93 9.55 27.41
N PRO A 327 -13.19 10.89 27.45
CA PRO A 327 -12.22 11.89 26.97
C PRO A 327 -10.91 11.91 27.78
N GLY A 328 -10.92 11.38 29.01
CA GLY A 328 -9.72 11.26 29.87
C GLY A 328 -8.81 10.07 29.55
N ALA A 329 -9.21 9.20 28.63
CA ALA A 329 -8.37 8.09 28.19
C ALA A 329 -7.07 8.61 27.55
N LYS A 330 -5.95 8.05 27.98
CA LYS A 330 -4.61 8.43 27.53
C LYS A 330 -4.50 8.37 26.00
N LYS A 331 -4.16 9.49 25.37
CA LYS A 331 -3.93 9.53 23.92
C LYS A 331 -2.69 8.72 23.57
N LEU A 332 -2.82 7.77 22.67
CA LEU A 332 -1.71 6.96 22.21
C LEU A 332 -0.89 7.74 21.17
N ASN A 333 0.43 7.64 21.29
CA ASN A 333 1.34 8.20 20.28
C ASN A 333 1.35 7.30 19.05
N CYS A 334 0.60 7.67 18.03
CA CYS A 334 0.38 6.85 16.85
C CYS A 334 0.70 7.62 15.56
N PRO A 335 1.32 6.96 14.57
CA PRO A 335 1.51 7.54 13.25
C PRO A 335 0.18 7.86 12.59
N LYS A 336 0.05 9.06 12.00
CA LYS A 336 -1.11 9.42 11.18
C LYS A 336 -0.83 9.31 9.68
N PHE A 337 0.45 9.43 9.29
CA PHE A 337 0.92 9.31 7.92
C PHE A 337 2.18 8.47 7.86
#